data_98955becb7b18b674a4f49b6a457a843
#
_entry.id   98955becb7b18b674a4f49b6a457a843
#
_cell.length_a   1.000
_cell.length_b   1.000
_cell.length_c   1.000
_cell.angle_alpha   90.00
_cell.angle_beta   90.00
_cell.angle_gamma   90.00
#
_symmetry.space_group_name_H-M   'P 1'
#
loop_
_entity.id
_entity.type
_entity.pdbx_description
1 polymer ?
#
loop_
_entity_poly.entity_id
_entity_poly.type
_entity_poly.pdbx_seq_one_letter_code
_entity_poly.pdbx_strand_id
1 'polypeptide(L)'
;EIRGPQRRFTHSQAMVWAAFDRAVRAVEEFDLPGPVDTWRDLRDTVHAEVLERGYDHDRGTFVQHDETTEVDASLLVLPSIGFLAGDDPRMLGTIAAVEEDLLRDGLVLRYRTQSGVDGLAGDEHPFLACSFWLVSAYARAGRTGDAHELFDRLCGLVNDVGLLSEEYDAAHGRMVGNFPQAFSHLALVRAAFDLADAAAR
;
A
#
# COMPACT_ATOMS: atom_id res chain seq x y z
N GLU A 1 6.46 -12.97 -0.66
CA GLU A 1 7.05 -14.01 -1.54
C GLU A 1 6.00 -15.03 -1.93
N ILE A 2 5.50 -14.92 -3.12
CA ILE A 2 4.49 -15.84 -3.65
C ILE A 2 5.20 -17.09 -4.20
N ARG A 3 4.83 -18.27 -3.70
CA ARG A 3 5.42 -19.56 -4.10
C ARG A 3 4.52 -20.36 -5.04
N GLY A 4 3.33 -19.82 -5.35
CA GLY A 4 2.36 -20.43 -6.26
C GLY A 4 2.64 -20.14 -7.73
N PRO A 5 1.66 -20.36 -8.62
CA PRO A 5 1.75 -20.00 -10.03
C PRO A 5 2.02 -18.51 -10.20
N GLN A 6 2.67 -18.15 -11.32
CA GLN A 6 2.88 -16.75 -11.66
C GLN A 6 1.53 -16.05 -11.85
N ARG A 7 1.37 -14.87 -11.24
CA ARG A 7 0.18 -14.02 -11.28
C ARG A 7 0.55 -12.60 -11.67
N ARG A 8 -0.38 -11.87 -12.24
CA ARG A 8 -0.23 -10.44 -12.53
C ARG A 8 -0.69 -9.62 -11.33
N PHE A 9 0.17 -9.47 -10.33
CA PHE A 9 -0.13 -8.68 -9.14
C PHE A 9 -0.32 -7.21 -9.49
N THR A 10 -1.45 -6.65 -9.10
CA THR A 10 -1.84 -5.26 -9.37
C THR A 10 -0.80 -4.27 -8.87
N HIS A 11 -0.33 -4.43 -7.64
CA HIS A 11 0.74 -3.59 -7.09
C HIS A 11 2.03 -3.69 -7.92
N SER A 12 2.44 -4.89 -8.34
CA SER A 12 3.65 -5.07 -9.16
C SER A 12 3.53 -4.35 -10.50
N GLN A 13 2.36 -4.43 -11.16
CA GLN A 13 2.11 -3.70 -12.41
C GLN A 13 2.11 -2.17 -12.19
N ALA A 14 1.50 -1.70 -11.10
CA ALA A 14 1.56 -0.28 -10.73
C ALA A 14 3.00 0.20 -10.47
N MET A 15 3.87 -0.64 -9.91
CA MET A 15 5.30 -0.30 -9.74
C MET A 15 6.07 -0.27 -11.07
N VAL A 16 5.70 -1.11 -12.05
CA VAL A 16 6.21 -0.99 -13.45
C VAL A 16 5.78 0.34 -14.06
N TRP A 17 4.51 0.71 -13.91
CA TRP A 17 4.03 2.05 -14.29
C TRP A 17 4.85 3.16 -13.64
N ALA A 18 5.04 3.09 -12.32
CA ALA A 18 5.80 4.09 -11.58
C ALA A 18 7.25 4.23 -12.08
N ALA A 19 7.89 3.13 -12.47
CA ALA A 19 9.24 3.16 -13.05
C ALA A 19 9.27 3.97 -14.36
N PHE A 20 8.33 3.73 -15.27
CA PHE A 20 8.24 4.50 -16.51
C PHE A 20 7.85 5.97 -16.25
N ASP A 21 6.92 6.24 -15.33
CA ASP A 21 6.56 7.61 -14.94
C ASP A 21 7.78 8.38 -14.43
N ARG A 22 8.58 7.78 -13.55
CA ARG A 22 9.82 8.40 -13.04
C ARG A 22 10.88 8.59 -14.13
N ALA A 23 10.98 7.64 -15.06
CA ALA A 23 11.90 7.75 -16.21
C ALA A 23 11.50 8.88 -17.16
N VAL A 24 10.19 9.02 -17.46
CA VAL A 24 9.67 10.14 -18.25
C VAL A 24 9.96 11.47 -17.55
N ARG A 25 9.63 11.62 -16.28
CA ARG A 25 9.88 12.82 -15.49
C ARG A 25 11.37 13.15 -15.39
N ALA A 26 12.24 12.15 -15.31
CA ALA A 26 13.69 12.35 -15.29
C ALA A 26 14.20 13.02 -16.58
N VAL A 27 13.62 12.70 -17.73
CA VAL A 27 13.93 13.38 -18.99
C VAL A 27 13.31 14.78 -19.03
N GLU A 28 12.02 14.91 -18.67
CA GLU A 28 11.27 16.15 -18.84
C GLU A 28 11.63 17.25 -17.82
N GLU A 29 11.91 16.85 -16.57
CA GLU A 29 12.16 17.79 -15.46
C GLU A 29 13.67 18.03 -15.22
N PHE A 30 14.54 17.08 -15.61
CA PHE A 30 15.97 17.13 -15.30
C PHE A 30 16.87 16.97 -16.53
N ASP A 31 16.33 17.03 -17.76
CA ASP A 31 17.07 16.94 -19.02
C ASP A 31 17.97 15.69 -19.14
N LEU A 32 17.59 14.57 -18.46
CA LEU A 32 18.35 13.33 -18.58
C LEU A 32 18.11 12.66 -19.94
N PRO A 33 19.13 12.02 -20.54
CA PRO A 33 18.95 11.36 -21.82
C PRO A 33 18.10 10.09 -21.70
N GLY A 34 17.19 9.84 -22.67
CA GLY A 34 16.41 8.62 -22.71
C GLY A 34 15.38 8.60 -23.84
N PRO A 35 14.83 7.43 -24.19
CA PRO A 35 13.80 7.28 -25.20
C PRO A 35 12.42 7.64 -24.63
N VAL A 36 12.20 8.93 -24.32
CA VAL A 36 11.04 9.43 -23.57
C VAL A 36 9.70 9.05 -24.20
N ASP A 37 9.58 9.08 -25.52
CA ASP A 37 8.32 8.74 -26.21
C ASP A 37 7.97 7.25 -26.00
N THR A 38 8.95 6.36 -26.13
CA THR A 38 8.76 4.93 -25.82
C THR A 38 8.33 4.72 -24.36
N TRP A 39 8.95 5.43 -23.43
CA TRP A 39 8.59 5.31 -22.01
C TRP A 39 7.20 5.87 -21.70
N ARG A 40 6.77 6.93 -22.38
CA ARG A 40 5.39 7.44 -22.28
C ARG A 40 4.38 6.39 -22.76
N ASP A 41 4.60 5.82 -23.93
CA ASP A 41 3.71 4.80 -24.49
C ASP A 41 3.60 3.59 -23.57
N LEU A 42 4.72 3.12 -23.01
CA LEU A 42 4.75 2.01 -22.05
C LEU A 42 4.05 2.37 -20.75
N ARG A 43 4.31 3.57 -20.19
CA ARG A 43 3.63 4.07 -19.00
C ARG A 43 2.11 4.08 -19.18
N ASP A 44 1.63 4.65 -20.30
CA ASP A 44 0.21 4.79 -20.57
C ASP A 44 -0.45 3.44 -20.84
N THR A 45 0.25 2.53 -21.51
CA THR A 45 -0.19 1.14 -21.71
C THR A 45 -0.36 0.40 -20.39
N VAL A 46 0.66 0.44 -19.51
CA VAL A 46 0.61 -0.24 -18.20
C VAL A 46 -0.47 0.38 -17.31
N HIS A 47 -0.64 1.71 -17.34
CA HIS A 47 -1.69 2.39 -16.60
C HIS A 47 -3.08 1.87 -17.00
N ALA A 48 -3.36 1.82 -18.30
CA ALA A 48 -4.62 1.31 -18.81
C ALA A 48 -4.87 -0.16 -18.42
N GLU A 49 -3.85 -1.01 -18.55
CA GLU A 49 -3.96 -2.44 -18.15
C GLU A 49 -4.26 -2.62 -16.66
N VAL A 50 -3.63 -1.82 -15.78
CA VAL A 50 -3.91 -1.89 -14.33
C VAL A 50 -5.33 -1.46 -14.03
N LEU A 51 -5.82 -0.40 -14.68
CA LEU A 51 -7.20 0.06 -14.48
C LEU A 51 -8.25 -0.93 -15.02
N GLU A 52 -7.93 -1.65 -16.11
CA GLU A 52 -8.85 -2.63 -16.71
C GLU A 52 -8.88 -3.95 -15.93
N ARG A 53 -7.70 -4.48 -15.53
CA ARG A 53 -7.57 -5.84 -15.01
C ARG A 53 -7.39 -5.91 -13.49
N GLY A 54 -6.81 -4.86 -12.91
CA GLY A 54 -6.56 -4.80 -11.47
C GLY A 54 -7.72 -4.23 -10.66
N TYR A 55 -8.80 -3.78 -11.31
CA TYR A 55 -9.96 -3.20 -10.66
C TYR A 55 -11.20 -4.06 -10.87
N ASP A 56 -11.81 -4.50 -9.77
CA ASP A 56 -13.07 -5.23 -9.76
C ASP A 56 -14.22 -4.23 -9.72
N HIS A 57 -14.96 -4.11 -10.83
CA HIS A 57 -16.09 -3.18 -10.98
C HIS A 57 -17.29 -3.57 -10.13
N ASP A 58 -17.51 -4.85 -9.89
CA ASP A 58 -18.62 -5.34 -9.08
C ASP A 58 -18.41 -5.07 -7.60
N ARG A 59 -17.16 -5.23 -7.13
CA ARG A 59 -16.74 -4.90 -5.76
C ARG A 59 -16.43 -3.41 -5.56
N GLY A 60 -16.11 -2.69 -6.63
CA GLY A 60 -15.71 -1.28 -6.56
C GLY A 60 -14.33 -1.07 -5.92
N THR A 61 -13.39 -2.01 -6.09
CA THR A 61 -12.05 -1.98 -5.46
C THR A 61 -10.96 -2.50 -6.40
N PHE A 62 -9.74 -2.02 -6.23
CA PHE A 62 -8.59 -2.75 -6.75
C PHE A 62 -8.44 -4.08 -6.03
N VAL A 63 -7.94 -5.09 -6.75
CA VAL A 63 -7.74 -6.45 -6.26
C VAL A 63 -6.27 -6.87 -6.33
N GLN A 64 -5.90 -7.90 -5.58
CA GLN A 64 -4.51 -8.35 -5.45
C GLN A 64 -3.89 -8.72 -6.80
N HIS A 65 -4.62 -9.43 -7.65
CA HIS A 65 -4.24 -9.79 -9.03
C HIS A 65 -5.49 -9.99 -9.90
N ASP A 66 -5.34 -10.08 -11.20
CA ASP A 66 -6.42 -10.10 -12.21
C ASP A 66 -7.37 -11.34 -12.18
N GLU A 67 -7.09 -12.33 -11.35
CA GLU A 67 -7.89 -13.55 -11.25
C GLU A 67 -8.46 -13.77 -9.84
N THR A 68 -8.62 -12.70 -9.06
CA THR A 68 -9.12 -12.78 -7.67
C THR A 68 -10.04 -11.63 -7.34
N THR A 69 -10.84 -11.80 -6.30
CA THR A 69 -11.59 -10.73 -5.64
C THR A 69 -10.94 -10.30 -4.32
N GLU A 70 -9.83 -10.95 -3.92
CA GLU A 70 -9.12 -10.63 -2.69
C GLU A 70 -8.37 -9.29 -2.79
N VAL A 71 -8.31 -8.57 -1.68
CA VAL A 71 -7.51 -7.35 -1.55
C VAL A 71 -6.17 -7.63 -0.90
N ASP A 72 -5.24 -6.70 -1.08
CA ASP A 72 -3.89 -6.72 -0.53
C ASP A 72 -3.56 -5.33 0.00
N ALA A 73 -2.94 -5.24 1.14
CA ALA A 73 -2.61 -3.96 1.76
C ALA A 73 -1.66 -3.09 0.90
N SER A 74 -0.87 -3.70 0.01
CA SER A 74 -0.01 -2.96 -0.92
C SER A 74 -0.79 -2.08 -1.91
N LEU A 75 -2.09 -2.32 -2.11
CA LEU A 75 -2.97 -1.47 -2.91
C LEU A 75 -3.14 -0.06 -2.30
N LEU A 76 -2.96 0.08 -0.98
CA LEU A 76 -2.98 1.37 -0.29
C LEU A 76 -1.84 2.31 -0.73
N VAL A 77 -0.79 1.78 -1.36
CA VAL A 77 0.37 2.56 -1.84
C VAL A 77 0.09 3.28 -3.17
N LEU A 78 -0.94 2.89 -3.92
CA LEU A 78 -1.24 3.44 -5.25
C LEU A 78 -1.27 4.99 -5.30
N PRO A 79 -1.91 5.71 -4.36
CA PRO A 79 -1.86 7.17 -4.35
C PRO A 79 -0.47 7.74 -4.01
N SER A 80 0.29 7.03 -3.18
CA SER A 80 1.62 7.46 -2.74
C SER A 80 2.65 7.44 -3.86
N ILE A 81 2.47 6.56 -4.85
CA ILE A 81 3.31 6.50 -6.06
C ILE A 81 2.79 7.43 -7.16
N GLY A 82 1.62 8.06 -6.99
CA GLY A 82 1.00 8.96 -7.95
C GLY A 82 0.21 8.26 -9.04
N PHE A 83 -0.15 6.97 -8.85
CA PHE A 83 -0.90 6.20 -9.84
C PHE A 83 -2.31 6.75 -10.05
N LEU A 84 -2.98 7.17 -8.97
CA LEU A 84 -4.26 7.89 -8.98
C LEU A 84 -4.34 8.82 -7.75
N ALA A 85 -5.33 9.71 -7.75
CA ALA A 85 -5.57 10.60 -6.61
C ALA A 85 -6.08 9.80 -5.39
N GLY A 86 -5.76 10.27 -4.18
CA GLY A 86 -6.21 9.60 -2.95
C GLY A 86 -7.71 9.64 -2.73
N ASP A 87 -8.38 10.68 -3.28
CA ASP A 87 -9.83 10.88 -3.26
C ASP A 87 -10.55 10.31 -4.49
N ASP A 88 -9.85 9.62 -5.40
CA ASP A 88 -10.46 8.91 -6.52
C ASP A 88 -11.45 7.87 -5.98
N PRO A 89 -12.68 7.78 -6.50
CA PRO A 89 -13.69 6.84 -6.01
C PRO A 89 -13.22 5.37 -5.97
N ARG A 90 -12.33 4.97 -6.90
CA ARG A 90 -11.74 3.63 -6.92
C ARG A 90 -10.81 3.40 -5.72
N MET A 91 -10.09 4.44 -5.31
CA MET A 91 -9.23 4.36 -4.14
C MET A 91 -10.03 4.37 -2.85
N LEU A 92 -11.09 5.17 -2.77
CA LEU A 92 -12.00 5.16 -1.63
C LEU A 92 -12.65 3.78 -1.44
N GLY A 93 -13.09 3.14 -2.52
CA GLY A 93 -13.60 1.77 -2.49
C GLY A 93 -12.52 0.76 -2.05
N THR A 94 -11.26 0.95 -2.48
CA THR A 94 -10.14 0.08 -2.09
C THR A 94 -9.81 0.24 -0.60
N ILE A 95 -9.82 1.46 -0.07
CA ILE A 95 -9.64 1.69 1.37
C ILE A 95 -10.73 0.97 2.15
N ALA A 96 -12.01 1.12 1.76
CA ALA A 96 -13.14 0.47 2.43
C ALA A 96 -13.01 -1.06 2.39
N ALA A 97 -12.61 -1.64 1.26
CA ALA A 97 -12.42 -3.09 1.13
C ALA A 97 -11.25 -3.59 2.00
N VAL A 98 -10.16 -2.82 2.12
CA VAL A 98 -9.04 -3.15 3.02
C VAL A 98 -9.48 -3.06 4.49
N GLU A 99 -10.28 -2.06 4.86
CA GLU A 99 -10.84 -1.95 6.22
C GLU A 99 -11.72 -3.16 6.55
N GLU A 100 -12.58 -3.58 5.63
CA GLU A 100 -13.46 -4.73 5.82
C GLU A 100 -12.70 -6.06 5.92
N ASP A 101 -11.78 -6.31 4.98
CA ASP A 101 -11.14 -7.60 4.82
C ASP A 101 -9.88 -7.79 5.67
N LEU A 102 -9.08 -6.73 5.86
CA LEU A 102 -7.73 -6.83 6.43
C LEU A 102 -7.56 -6.12 7.78
N LEU A 103 -8.48 -5.25 8.20
CA LEU A 103 -8.36 -4.58 9.50
C LEU A 103 -8.72 -5.55 10.63
N ARG A 104 -7.77 -5.83 11.53
CA ARG A 104 -7.95 -6.70 12.70
C ARG A 104 -7.39 -6.00 13.93
N ASP A 105 -8.20 -5.87 14.96
CA ASP A 105 -7.82 -5.18 16.21
C ASP A 105 -7.22 -3.79 15.96
N GLY A 106 -7.72 -3.08 14.91
CA GLY A 106 -7.27 -1.77 14.48
C GLY A 106 -5.88 -1.71 13.86
N LEU A 107 -5.34 -2.84 13.41
CA LEU A 107 -4.10 -2.98 12.64
C LEU A 107 -4.37 -3.75 11.35
N VAL A 108 -3.56 -3.53 10.31
CA VAL A 108 -3.80 -4.06 8.97
C VAL A 108 -2.96 -5.32 8.72
N LEU A 109 -3.64 -6.41 8.35
CA LEU A 109 -3.01 -7.60 7.79
C LEU A 109 -2.44 -7.28 6.41
N ARG A 110 -1.39 -7.98 6.00
CA ARG A 110 -0.80 -7.84 4.66
C ARG A 110 -1.78 -8.29 3.57
N TYR A 111 -2.35 -9.46 3.75
CA TYR A 111 -3.42 -10.09 2.96
C TYR A 111 -4.09 -11.18 3.79
N ARG A 112 -5.14 -11.80 3.27
CA ARG A 112 -5.76 -12.96 3.94
C ARG A 112 -4.96 -14.22 3.64
N THR A 113 -4.31 -14.80 4.67
CA THR A 113 -3.50 -16.04 4.55
C THR A 113 -4.34 -17.25 4.13
N GLN A 114 -5.64 -17.26 4.49
CA GLN A 114 -6.59 -18.31 4.12
C GLN A 114 -6.77 -18.45 2.60
N SER A 115 -6.43 -17.40 1.81
CA SER A 115 -6.41 -17.49 0.34
C SER A 115 -5.33 -18.43 -0.19
N GLY A 116 -4.32 -18.77 0.63
CA GLY A 116 -3.20 -19.63 0.26
C GLY A 116 -2.28 -19.04 -0.81
N VAL A 117 -2.36 -17.74 -1.08
CA VAL A 117 -1.65 -17.07 -2.16
C VAL A 117 -0.13 -17.15 -2.01
N ASP A 118 0.37 -17.15 -0.79
CA ASP A 118 1.81 -17.23 -0.49
C ASP A 118 2.36 -18.66 -0.40
N GLY A 119 1.46 -19.67 -0.35
CA GLY A 119 1.83 -21.07 -0.22
C GLY A 119 2.44 -21.43 1.15
N LEU A 120 2.24 -20.61 2.18
CA LEU A 120 2.66 -20.86 3.55
C LEU A 120 1.48 -21.35 4.39
N ALA A 121 1.78 -22.13 5.42
CA ALA A 121 0.80 -22.57 6.40
C ALA A 121 0.90 -21.70 7.65
N GLY A 122 -0.26 -21.30 8.19
CA GLY A 122 -0.36 -20.54 9.44
C GLY A 122 -1.06 -19.19 9.24
N ASP A 123 -1.33 -18.54 10.38
CA ASP A 123 -1.85 -17.19 10.42
C ASP A 123 -0.69 -16.20 10.62
N GLU A 124 -0.81 -15.01 10.02
CA GLU A 124 0.11 -13.89 10.22
C GLU A 124 -0.51 -12.88 11.19
N HIS A 125 0.36 -12.16 11.90
CA HIS A 125 -0.04 -10.99 12.65
C HIS A 125 -0.12 -9.75 11.73
N PRO A 126 -0.83 -8.68 12.15
CA PRO A 126 -0.84 -7.42 11.42
C PRO A 126 0.57 -6.89 11.16
N PHE A 127 0.81 -6.51 9.89
CA PHE A 127 2.08 -6.00 9.43
C PHE A 127 2.13 -4.47 9.65
N LEU A 128 3.07 -3.97 10.46
CA LEU A 128 3.08 -2.57 10.88
C LEU A 128 3.22 -1.60 9.70
N ALA A 129 4.02 -1.94 8.70
CA ALA A 129 4.15 -1.13 7.49
C ALA A 129 2.79 -0.96 6.77
N CYS A 130 1.96 -2.02 6.71
CA CYS A 130 0.63 -1.96 6.08
C CYS A 130 -0.31 -1.01 6.84
N SER A 131 -0.22 -0.99 8.18
CA SER A 131 -0.99 -0.07 9.00
C SER A 131 -0.56 1.39 8.77
N PHE A 132 0.72 1.69 8.58
CA PHE A 132 1.18 3.02 8.19
C PHE A 132 0.79 3.39 6.75
N TRP A 133 0.68 2.42 5.83
CA TRP A 133 0.12 2.68 4.50
C TRP A 133 -1.35 3.08 4.55
N LEU A 134 -2.11 2.51 5.48
CA LEU A 134 -3.50 2.93 5.70
C LEU A 134 -3.57 4.37 6.22
N VAL A 135 -2.67 4.78 7.14
CA VAL A 135 -2.54 6.19 7.56
C VAL A 135 -2.31 7.10 6.35
N SER A 136 -1.35 6.76 5.48
CA SER A 136 -1.06 7.53 4.27
C SER A 136 -2.27 7.60 3.33
N ALA A 137 -2.99 6.48 3.16
CA ALA A 137 -4.18 6.42 2.33
C ALA A 137 -5.31 7.30 2.89
N TYR A 138 -5.57 7.26 4.20
CA TYR A 138 -6.53 8.15 4.87
C TYR A 138 -6.18 9.62 4.68
N ALA A 139 -4.92 10.01 4.95
CA ALA A 139 -4.47 11.39 4.82
C ALA A 139 -4.67 11.91 3.39
N ARG A 140 -4.35 11.10 2.38
CA ARG A 140 -4.52 11.44 0.96
C ARG A 140 -5.97 11.43 0.49
N ALA A 141 -6.83 10.64 1.12
CA ALA A 141 -8.28 10.60 0.90
C ALA A 141 -9.05 11.73 1.62
N GLY A 142 -8.37 12.60 2.39
CA GLY A 142 -8.99 13.66 3.18
C GLY A 142 -9.61 13.17 4.51
N ARG A 143 -9.41 11.90 4.89
CA ARG A 143 -9.84 11.32 6.17
C ARG A 143 -8.81 11.61 7.27
N THR A 144 -8.53 12.89 7.50
CA THR A 144 -7.44 13.35 8.39
C THR A 144 -7.63 12.92 9.84
N GLY A 145 -8.87 12.88 10.33
CA GLY A 145 -9.16 12.41 11.70
C GLY A 145 -8.75 10.96 11.90
N ASP A 146 -9.18 10.07 11.00
CA ASP A 146 -8.85 8.64 11.02
C ASP A 146 -7.34 8.42 10.87
N ALA A 147 -6.70 9.23 10.03
CA ALA A 147 -5.25 9.15 9.81
C ALA A 147 -4.47 9.50 11.09
N HIS A 148 -4.84 10.57 11.82
CA HIS A 148 -4.20 10.94 13.07
C HIS A 148 -4.42 9.90 14.16
N GLU A 149 -5.66 9.42 14.34
CA GLU A 149 -5.99 8.41 15.34
C GLU A 149 -5.16 7.13 15.15
N LEU A 150 -5.09 6.62 13.91
CA LEU A 150 -4.30 5.43 13.61
C LEU A 150 -2.79 5.69 13.76
N PHE A 151 -2.30 6.85 13.32
CA PHE A 151 -0.88 7.22 13.45
C PHE A 151 -0.43 7.30 14.91
N ASP A 152 -1.21 7.96 15.77
CA ASP A 152 -0.91 8.09 17.21
C ASP A 152 -0.90 6.72 17.88
N ARG A 153 -1.86 5.86 17.54
CA ARG A 153 -1.89 4.48 18.00
C ARG A 153 -0.62 3.71 17.61
N LEU A 154 -0.21 3.79 16.35
CA LEU A 154 0.99 3.11 15.84
C LEU A 154 2.27 3.64 16.49
N CYS A 155 2.37 4.94 16.70
CA CYS A 155 3.46 5.56 17.46
C CYS A 155 3.53 5.07 18.92
N GLY A 156 2.38 4.71 19.49
CA GLY A 156 2.32 4.12 20.84
C GLY A 156 2.84 2.67 20.92
N LEU A 157 3.10 2.00 19.79
CA LEU A 157 3.62 0.62 19.76
C LEU A 157 5.15 0.53 19.78
N VAL A 158 5.87 1.66 19.65
CA VAL A 158 7.33 1.66 19.71
C VAL A 158 7.83 1.22 21.10
N ASN A 159 9.00 0.59 21.13
CA ASN A 159 9.64 0.27 22.41
C ASN A 159 10.27 1.50 23.07
N ASP A 160 10.93 1.31 24.21
CA ASP A 160 11.59 2.35 25.02
C ASP A 160 12.71 3.12 24.32
N VAL A 161 13.21 2.61 23.18
CA VAL A 161 14.23 3.27 22.35
C VAL A 161 13.67 3.70 20.97
N GLY A 162 12.36 3.67 20.81
CA GLY A 162 11.68 4.17 19.60
C GLY A 162 11.71 3.22 18.40
N LEU A 163 11.90 1.90 18.61
CA LEU A 163 12.00 0.92 17.53
C LEU A 163 10.71 0.12 17.35
N LEU A 164 10.45 -0.28 16.11
CA LEU A 164 9.32 -1.10 15.67
C LEU A 164 9.80 -2.43 15.07
N SER A 165 8.97 -3.46 15.24
CA SER A 165 9.10 -4.75 14.57
C SER A 165 8.42 -4.77 13.20
N GLU A 166 8.44 -5.93 12.55
CA GLU A 166 7.72 -6.23 11.32
C GLU A 166 6.23 -6.33 11.56
N GLU A 167 5.81 -7.10 12.55
CA GLU A 167 4.43 -7.40 12.89
C GLU A 167 4.16 -7.13 14.38
N TYR A 168 2.88 -7.12 14.74
CA TYR A 168 2.44 -6.91 16.11
C TYR A 168 1.32 -7.88 16.51
N ASP A 169 1.54 -8.63 17.57
CA ASP A 169 0.56 -9.51 18.21
C ASP A 169 -0.30 -8.68 19.19
N ALA A 170 -1.43 -8.18 18.67
CA ALA A 170 -2.32 -7.33 19.48
C ALA A 170 -2.96 -8.06 20.67
N ALA A 171 -3.17 -9.39 20.54
CA ALA A 171 -3.77 -10.19 21.64
C ALA A 171 -2.85 -10.28 22.86
N HIS A 172 -1.53 -10.31 22.66
CA HIS A 172 -0.55 -10.41 23.73
C HIS A 172 0.24 -9.12 23.97
N GLY A 173 -0.03 -8.05 23.19
CA GLY A 173 0.61 -6.76 23.35
C GLY A 173 2.12 -6.78 23.09
N ARG A 174 2.59 -7.52 22.09
CA ARG A 174 4.02 -7.72 21.82
C ARG A 174 4.41 -7.58 20.36
N MET A 175 5.63 -7.15 20.13
CA MET A 175 6.26 -7.14 18.83
C MET A 175 6.62 -8.56 18.38
N VAL A 176 6.44 -8.88 17.09
CA VAL A 176 6.77 -10.18 16.48
C VAL A 176 7.41 -9.97 15.10
N GLY A 177 7.98 -11.03 14.53
CA GLY A 177 8.71 -10.97 13.27
C GLY A 177 10.10 -10.34 13.42
N ASN A 178 10.63 -9.81 12.33
CA ASN A 178 11.96 -9.19 12.31
C ASN A 178 11.97 -7.91 13.15
N PHE A 179 13.05 -7.74 13.97
CA PHE A 179 13.20 -6.58 14.85
C PHE A 179 14.68 -6.17 14.96
N PRO A 180 15.02 -4.85 14.87
CA PRO A 180 14.15 -3.79 14.39
C PRO A 180 13.87 -3.92 12.89
N GLN A 181 12.70 -3.45 12.41
CA GLN A 181 12.32 -3.54 11.00
C GLN A 181 12.37 -2.17 10.32
N ALA A 182 13.33 -1.99 9.43
CA ALA A 182 13.52 -0.74 8.69
C ALA A 182 12.28 -0.38 7.83
N PHE A 183 11.61 -1.36 7.27
CA PHE A 183 10.43 -1.14 6.42
C PHE A 183 9.26 -0.52 7.19
N SER A 184 9.05 -0.93 8.43
CA SER A 184 8.06 -0.31 9.32
C SER A 184 8.40 1.16 9.61
N HIS A 185 9.68 1.48 9.83
CA HIS A 185 10.14 2.86 10.04
C HIS A 185 10.04 3.72 8.78
N LEU A 186 10.34 3.17 7.59
CA LEU A 186 10.16 3.89 6.33
C LEU A 186 8.68 4.24 6.10
N ALA A 187 7.77 3.30 6.40
CA ALA A 187 6.34 3.53 6.29
C ALA A 187 5.86 4.58 7.31
N LEU A 188 6.36 4.55 8.56
CA LEU A 188 6.10 5.57 9.58
C LEU A 188 6.51 6.97 9.10
N VAL A 189 7.75 7.12 8.61
CA VAL A 189 8.26 8.42 8.12
C VAL A 189 7.40 8.93 6.97
N ARG A 190 7.04 8.06 6.03
CA ARG A 190 6.16 8.44 4.92
C ARG A 190 4.79 8.90 5.40
N ALA A 191 4.17 8.16 6.32
CA ALA A 191 2.88 8.51 6.89
C ALA A 191 2.91 9.87 7.61
N ALA A 192 3.99 10.17 8.35
CA ALA A 192 4.19 11.46 9.00
C ALA A 192 4.24 12.62 7.99
N PHE A 193 4.94 12.45 6.85
CA PHE A 193 4.95 13.45 5.78
C PHE A 193 3.57 13.61 5.13
N ASP A 194 2.85 12.52 4.85
CA ASP A 194 1.52 12.58 4.25
C ASP A 194 0.51 13.29 5.17
N LEU A 195 0.61 13.11 6.49
CA LEU A 195 -0.18 13.85 7.48
C LEU A 195 0.17 15.34 7.51
N ALA A 196 1.46 15.69 7.48
CA ALA A 196 1.91 17.09 7.44
C ALA A 196 1.41 17.79 6.17
N ASP A 197 1.51 17.13 5.02
CA ASP A 197 1.01 17.65 3.73
C ASP A 197 -0.52 17.81 3.73
N ALA A 198 -1.27 16.91 4.39
CA ALA A 198 -2.72 17.01 4.51
C ALA A 198 -3.14 18.19 5.40
N ALA A 199 -2.39 18.49 6.46
CA ALA A 199 -2.64 19.63 7.34
C ALA A 199 -2.32 20.99 6.69
N ALA A 200 -1.52 21.03 5.62
CA ALA A 200 -1.15 22.24 4.90
C ALA A 200 -2.13 22.62 3.77
N ARG A 201 -3.12 21.77 3.46
CA ARG A 201 -4.15 22.01 2.42
C ARG A 201 -5.39 22.65 3.00
#